data_cef7527bbcbd62d0f5bd0221fc1f4192
#
_entry.id   cef7527bbcbd62d0f5bd0221fc1f4192
#
_cell.length_a   1.000
_cell.length_b   1.000
_cell.length_c   1.000
_cell.angle_alpha   90.00
_cell.angle_beta   90.00
_cell.angle_gamma   90.00
#
_symmetry.space_group_name_H-M   'P 1'
#
loop_
_entity.id
_entity.type
_entity.pdbx_description
1 polymer ?
#
loop_
_entity_poly.entity_id
_entity_poly.type
_entity_poly.pdbx_seq_one_letter_code
_entity_poly.pdbx_strand_id
1 'polypeptide(L)'
;MLDIDKRFAQAFGAAPDIIAAAPGRVNLIGEHIDYSDGFVLPFAIKDRTFAAIRVRNDRKVRISSMQRRNKVVEHNLDAIKPGLKGEWERYPFGVIWSLGITSGIDIMIDGHVPLGAGLSSSAALECSVATALNHLFSLGHSLEDLARLTQRAENEYVGVPCGIMDQSVSLMAHSGSALLLDCRDLSTRHIAFDVASSGLELLITDTQAHHSLTDGGYAERRASCESVVAKLGIPSLRELTLNQLEASRNLLTETEFCRARHAVTEMKRVMDAVTVLEAKDFVNLGQLLNQSHASLRDDYNVSCPELNCAVDASITAGALGARMVGGGFGGSAIALIKASHTTETIAAVEKAFADKRFKSPRFFTSLPSQGAEVIQRG
;
A
#
# COMPACT_ATOMS: atom_id res chain seq x y z
N MET A 1 28.46 -5.49 -5.26
CA MET A 1 27.86 -4.72 -6.38
C MET A 1 26.52 -5.32 -6.66
N LEU A 2 25.46 -4.53 -6.51
CA LEU A 2 24.08 -4.96 -6.79
C LEU A 2 23.93 -5.26 -8.29
N ASP A 3 23.01 -6.15 -8.67
CA ASP A 3 22.80 -6.47 -10.10
C ASP A 3 22.30 -5.24 -10.88
N ILE A 4 21.54 -4.36 -10.23
CA ILE A 4 21.06 -3.11 -10.80
C ILE A 4 22.19 -2.17 -11.23
N ASP A 5 23.35 -2.12 -10.51
CA ASP A 5 24.53 -1.34 -10.90
C ASP A 5 25.05 -1.73 -12.28
N LYS A 6 25.23 -3.06 -12.47
CA LYS A 6 25.75 -3.62 -13.74
C LYS A 6 24.78 -3.35 -14.89
N ARG A 7 23.48 -3.55 -14.63
CA ARG A 7 22.43 -3.33 -15.62
C ARG A 7 22.29 -1.85 -15.97
N PHE A 8 22.42 -0.97 -14.98
CA PHE A 8 22.44 0.48 -15.20
C PHE A 8 23.58 0.87 -16.14
N ALA A 9 24.80 0.43 -15.84
CA ALA A 9 25.98 0.74 -16.65
C ALA A 9 25.86 0.19 -18.08
N GLN A 10 25.28 -1.00 -18.26
CA GLN A 10 25.00 -1.58 -19.58
C GLN A 10 23.97 -0.75 -20.37
N ALA A 11 22.92 -0.25 -19.72
CA ALA A 11 21.85 0.48 -20.38
C ALA A 11 22.24 1.94 -20.72
N PHE A 12 23.01 2.58 -19.85
CA PHE A 12 23.25 4.04 -19.90
C PHE A 12 24.71 4.42 -20.11
N GLY A 13 25.65 3.46 -20.11
CA GLY A 13 27.07 3.68 -20.42
C GLY A 13 27.92 4.20 -19.27
N ALA A 14 27.39 4.35 -18.05
CA ALA A 14 28.12 4.73 -16.84
C ALA A 14 27.42 4.21 -15.58
N ALA A 15 28.10 4.23 -14.44
CA ALA A 15 27.53 3.84 -13.15
C ALA A 15 26.46 4.86 -12.67
N PRO A 16 25.52 4.45 -11.80
CA PRO A 16 24.59 5.38 -11.15
C PRO A 16 25.33 6.22 -10.11
N ASP A 17 24.83 7.44 -9.87
CA ASP A 17 25.32 8.31 -8.80
C ASP A 17 24.71 7.96 -7.44
N ILE A 18 23.53 7.34 -7.44
CA ILE A 18 22.80 6.92 -6.25
C ILE A 18 21.92 5.71 -6.51
N ILE A 19 21.76 4.86 -5.49
CA ILE A 19 20.75 3.82 -5.45
C ILE A 19 19.96 3.98 -4.16
N ALA A 20 18.63 4.05 -4.27
CA ALA A 20 17.71 3.99 -3.14
C ALA A 20 16.73 2.85 -3.31
N ALA A 21 16.15 2.41 -2.21
CA ALA A 21 15.13 1.38 -2.20
C ALA A 21 13.97 1.77 -1.29
N ALA A 22 12.76 1.38 -1.68
CA ALA A 22 11.56 1.56 -0.88
C ALA A 22 10.72 0.27 -0.88
N PRO A 23 10.12 -0.11 0.25
CA PRO A 23 9.35 -1.33 0.39
C PRO A 23 7.91 -1.17 -0.10
N GLY A 24 7.28 -2.30 -0.47
CA GLY A 24 5.83 -2.41 -0.43
C GLY A 24 5.31 -2.47 0.99
N ARG A 25 3.99 -2.61 1.14
CA ARG A 25 3.33 -2.65 2.46
C ARG A 25 2.22 -3.68 2.55
N VAL A 26 1.94 -4.08 3.78
CA VAL A 26 0.68 -4.68 4.20
C VAL A 26 0.00 -3.73 5.18
N ASN A 27 -1.28 -3.48 5.01
CA ASN A 27 -2.05 -2.80 6.05
C ASN A 27 -2.65 -3.84 7.00
N LEU A 28 -2.23 -3.82 8.26
CA LEU A 28 -2.72 -4.76 9.26
C LEU A 28 -4.21 -4.55 9.53
N ILE A 29 -4.63 -3.29 9.68
CA ILE A 29 -6.03 -2.87 9.84
C ILE A 29 -6.20 -1.38 9.52
N GLY A 30 -7.41 -0.97 9.09
CA GLY A 30 -7.70 0.43 8.73
C GLY A 30 -7.81 0.66 7.23
N GLU A 31 -8.41 -0.27 6.49
CA GLU A 31 -8.63 -0.10 5.05
C GLU A 31 -9.73 0.91 4.75
N HIS A 32 -9.54 1.67 3.65
CA HIS A 32 -10.50 2.62 3.09
C HIS A 32 -10.90 3.78 4.03
N ILE A 33 -10.01 4.15 4.94
CA ILE A 33 -10.23 5.29 5.85
C ILE A 33 -9.11 6.33 5.80
N ASP A 34 -8.05 6.09 5.04
CA ASP A 34 -6.91 6.99 4.87
C ASP A 34 -7.24 8.27 4.07
N TYR A 35 -8.29 8.25 3.27
CA TYR A 35 -8.85 9.42 2.58
C TYR A 35 -10.03 10.07 3.32
N SER A 36 -10.32 9.61 4.54
CA SER A 36 -11.37 10.13 5.45
C SER A 36 -10.78 10.63 6.77
N ASP A 37 -9.51 11.07 6.77
CA ASP A 37 -8.75 11.49 7.94
C ASP A 37 -8.63 10.40 9.03
N GLY A 38 -8.73 9.13 8.66
CA GLY A 38 -8.72 8.01 9.59
C GLY A 38 -7.34 7.68 10.15
N PHE A 39 -7.32 6.69 11.03
CA PHE A 39 -6.09 6.04 11.50
C PHE A 39 -5.87 4.75 10.73
N VAL A 40 -4.62 4.46 10.35
CA VAL A 40 -4.24 3.22 9.70
C VAL A 40 -3.05 2.59 10.42
N LEU A 41 -2.90 1.26 10.31
CA LEU A 41 -1.84 0.53 11.00
C LEU A 41 -1.09 -0.42 10.04
N PRO A 42 -0.45 0.12 8.98
CA PRO A 42 0.35 -0.66 8.05
C PRO A 42 1.72 -1.01 8.62
N PHE A 43 2.41 -1.95 7.93
CA PHE A 43 3.84 -2.17 8.08
C PHE A 43 4.50 -2.40 6.72
N ALA A 44 5.77 -2.04 6.59
CA ALA A 44 6.55 -2.30 5.39
C ALA A 44 6.92 -3.78 5.29
N ILE A 45 6.82 -4.35 4.08
CA ILE A 45 7.26 -5.72 3.80
C ILE A 45 8.74 -5.75 3.39
N LYS A 46 9.34 -6.95 3.35
CA LYS A 46 10.73 -7.13 2.94
C LYS A 46 10.99 -6.87 1.45
N ASP A 47 9.94 -7.05 0.63
CA ASP A 47 10.06 -6.89 -0.81
C ASP A 47 10.06 -5.40 -1.19
N ARG A 48 11.08 -5.00 -1.97
CA ARG A 48 11.39 -3.60 -2.25
C ARG A 48 11.45 -3.32 -3.75
N THR A 49 11.32 -2.07 -4.10
CA THR A 49 11.69 -1.53 -5.41
C THR A 49 12.95 -0.70 -5.24
N PHE A 50 13.95 -0.96 -6.11
CA PHE A 50 15.20 -0.21 -6.17
C PHE A 50 15.15 0.77 -7.34
N ALA A 51 15.66 1.97 -7.10
CA ALA A 51 15.85 3.01 -8.11
C ALA A 51 17.33 3.41 -8.14
N ALA A 52 18.01 3.13 -9.25
CA ALA A 52 19.36 3.61 -9.52
C ALA A 52 19.27 4.83 -10.44
N ILE A 53 19.91 5.94 -10.06
CA ILE A 53 19.76 7.22 -10.76
C ILE A 53 21.13 7.85 -10.99
N ARG A 54 21.29 8.51 -12.15
CA ARG A 54 22.44 9.35 -12.52
C ARG A 54 21.98 10.68 -13.10
N VAL A 55 22.64 11.76 -12.71
CA VAL A 55 22.44 13.11 -13.29
C VAL A 55 23.04 13.17 -14.69
N ARG A 56 22.39 13.89 -15.59
CA ARG A 56 22.84 14.15 -16.96
C ARG A 56 23.11 15.65 -17.15
N ASN A 57 23.97 15.95 -18.09
CA ASN A 57 24.31 17.35 -18.46
C ASN A 57 23.35 17.93 -19.53
N ASP A 58 22.33 17.17 -19.94
CA ASP A 58 21.28 17.59 -20.87
C ASP A 58 19.90 17.62 -20.19
N ARG A 59 18.85 17.86 -20.96
CA ARG A 59 17.47 17.90 -20.45
C ARG A 59 16.67 16.63 -20.76
N LYS A 60 17.35 15.50 -20.94
CA LYS A 60 16.69 14.22 -21.25
C LYS A 60 16.49 13.41 -19.98
N VAL A 61 15.32 12.78 -19.89
CA VAL A 61 15.00 11.76 -18.90
C VAL A 61 14.89 10.43 -19.61
N ARG A 62 15.74 9.47 -19.20
CA ARG A 62 15.72 8.10 -19.73
C ARG A 62 15.41 7.14 -18.60
N ILE A 63 14.41 6.28 -18.81
CA ILE A 63 13.97 5.32 -17.81
C ILE A 63 13.99 3.91 -18.41
N SER A 64 14.48 2.94 -17.64
CA SER A 64 14.42 1.52 -17.96
C SER A 64 14.05 0.71 -16.72
N SER A 65 13.55 -0.51 -16.92
CA SER A 65 13.25 -1.44 -15.84
C SER A 65 13.85 -2.82 -16.14
N MET A 66 14.41 -3.46 -15.12
CA MET A 66 14.95 -4.82 -15.23
C MET A 66 13.87 -5.85 -15.59
N GLN A 67 12.59 -5.58 -15.24
CA GLN A 67 11.43 -6.42 -15.56
C GLN A 67 10.92 -6.24 -17.00
N ARG A 68 11.40 -5.24 -17.77
CA ARG A 68 10.90 -4.85 -19.10
C ARG A 68 11.91 -4.99 -20.24
N ARG A 69 12.74 -6.04 -20.25
CA ARG A 69 13.67 -6.42 -21.34
C ARG A 69 14.47 -5.25 -21.93
N ASN A 70 15.13 -4.45 -21.09
CA ASN A 70 16.02 -3.33 -21.50
C ASN A 70 15.37 -2.26 -22.40
N LYS A 71 14.05 -2.13 -22.42
CA LYS A 71 13.38 -1.02 -23.11
C LYS A 71 13.71 0.27 -22.37
N VAL A 72 14.41 1.18 -23.04
CA VAL A 72 14.64 2.54 -22.54
C VAL A 72 13.55 3.46 -23.11
N VAL A 73 12.82 4.13 -22.21
CA VAL A 73 11.87 5.19 -22.56
C VAL A 73 12.62 6.52 -22.38
N GLU A 74 12.61 7.38 -23.40
CA GLU A 74 13.26 8.70 -23.35
C GLU A 74 12.26 9.82 -23.63
N HIS A 75 12.28 10.86 -22.80
CA HIS A 75 11.55 12.11 -23.03
C HIS A 75 12.44 13.30 -22.71
N ASN A 76 12.12 14.46 -23.31
CA ASN A 76 12.66 15.71 -22.84
C ASN A 76 11.96 16.07 -21.53
N LEU A 77 12.70 16.60 -20.55
CA LEU A 77 12.18 17.02 -19.26
C LEU A 77 10.98 17.97 -19.37
N ASP A 78 11.01 18.88 -20.36
CA ASP A 78 9.93 19.84 -20.60
C ASP A 78 8.59 19.20 -21.05
N ALA A 79 8.66 17.95 -21.54
CA ALA A 79 7.49 17.17 -21.91
C ALA A 79 6.86 16.41 -20.73
N ILE A 80 7.58 16.32 -19.60
CA ILE A 80 7.12 15.58 -18.40
C ILE A 80 6.15 16.45 -17.62
N LYS A 81 4.86 16.33 -17.95
CA LYS A 81 3.73 17.03 -17.32
C LYS A 81 2.48 16.17 -17.33
N PRO A 82 1.49 16.44 -16.46
CA PRO A 82 0.22 15.71 -16.47
C PRO A 82 -0.38 15.60 -17.87
N GLY A 83 -0.89 14.42 -18.20
CA GLY A 83 -1.43 14.12 -19.54
C GLY A 83 -0.41 13.46 -20.49
N LEU A 84 0.88 13.35 -20.13
CA LEU A 84 1.83 12.54 -20.90
C LEU A 84 1.37 11.09 -20.91
N LYS A 85 1.22 10.52 -22.11
CA LYS A 85 0.84 9.11 -22.27
C LYS A 85 2.00 8.20 -21.94
N GLY A 86 1.72 7.04 -21.42
CA GLY A 86 2.71 6.03 -21.07
C GLY A 86 2.09 4.89 -20.26
N GLU A 87 2.92 3.96 -19.85
CA GLU A 87 2.56 2.81 -19.01
C GLU A 87 3.04 3.07 -17.56
N TRP A 88 3.86 2.15 -17.04
CA TRP A 88 4.42 2.21 -15.68
C TRP A 88 5.40 3.37 -15.47
N GLU A 89 6.06 3.86 -16.52
CA GLU A 89 7.00 5.00 -16.46
C GLU A 89 6.32 6.32 -16.05
N ARG A 90 5.00 6.39 -16.09
CA ARG A 90 4.23 7.54 -15.61
C ARG A 90 4.42 7.78 -14.11
N TYR A 91 4.64 6.75 -13.31
CA TYR A 91 4.90 6.86 -11.88
C TYR A 91 6.21 7.61 -11.59
N PRO A 92 7.40 7.18 -12.06
CA PRO A 92 8.62 7.96 -11.89
C PRO A 92 8.58 9.33 -12.58
N PHE A 93 7.89 9.48 -13.72
CA PHE A 93 7.69 10.81 -14.33
C PHE A 93 6.86 11.72 -13.43
N GLY A 94 5.82 11.21 -12.78
CA GLY A 94 5.03 11.93 -11.79
C GLY A 94 5.88 12.42 -10.62
N VAL A 95 6.78 11.58 -10.13
CA VAL A 95 7.72 11.97 -9.06
C VAL A 95 8.67 13.07 -9.49
N ILE A 96 9.27 12.96 -10.70
CA ILE A 96 10.13 14.02 -11.28
C ILE A 96 9.38 15.34 -11.36
N TRP A 97 8.13 15.31 -11.86
CA TRP A 97 7.28 16.48 -11.97
C TRP A 97 6.91 17.06 -10.60
N SER A 98 6.50 16.23 -9.67
CA SER A 98 6.06 16.66 -8.33
C SER A 98 7.19 17.26 -7.50
N LEU A 99 8.40 16.72 -7.62
CA LEU A 99 9.62 17.25 -6.97
C LEU A 99 10.22 18.46 -7.69
N GLY A 100 9.74 18.82 -8.88
CA GLY A 100 10.25 19.95 -9.65
C GLY A 100 11.70 19.78 -10.13
N ILE A 101 12.09 18.57 -10.53
CA ILE A 101 13.45 18.29 -11.00
C ILE A 101 13.71 19.03 -12.31
N THR A 102 14.84 19.75 -12.39
CA THR A 102 15.19 20.61 -13.53
C THR A 102 16.36 20.10 -14.38
N SER A 103 17.02 19.03 -13.93
CA SER A 103 18.14 18.39 -14.65
C SER A 103 17.70 17.10 -15.33
N GLY A 104 18.33 16.77 -16.46
CA GLY A 104 18.15 15.45 -17.07
C GLY A 104 18.69 14.34 -16.17
N ILE A 105 18.08 13.17 -16.25
CA ILE A 105 18.45 12.02 -15.43
C ILE A 105 18.28 10.69 -16.18
N ASP A 106 19.11 9.72 -15.84
CA ASP A 106 18.94 8.31 -16.20
C ASP A 106 18.41 7.57 -14.97
N ILE A 107 17.41 6.72 -15.15
CA ILE A 107 16.77 5.92 -14.08
C ILE A 107 16.69 4.46 -14.50
N MET A 108 17.16 3.55 -13.64
CA MET A 108 16.91 2.12 -13.73
C MET A 108 16.07 1.69 -12.54
N ILE A 109 15.02 0.94 -12.80
CA ILE A 109 14.14 0.38 -11.77
C ILE A 109 14.31 -1.14 -11.71
N ASP A 110 14.41 -1.66 -10.47
CA ASP A 110 14.35 -3.09 -10.18
C ASP A 110 13.30 -3.36 -9.11
N GLY A 111 12.11 -3.81 -9.54
CA GLY A 111 10.94 -3.99 -8.67
C GLY A 111 10.77 -5.44 -8.23
N HIS A 112 10.79 -5.70 -6.92
CA HIS A 112 10.54 -7.01 -6.32
C HIS A 112 9.21 -7.09 -5.58
N VAL A 113 8.50 -5.98 -5.40
CA VAL A 113 7.15 -5.99 -4.81
C VAL A 113 6.18 -6.67 -5.79
N PRO A 114 5.43 -7.70 -5.36
CA PRO A 114 4.50 -8.42 -6.23
C PRO A 114 3.47 -7.49 -6.88
N LEU A 115 3.42 -7.51 -8.22
CA LEU A 115 2.50 -6.67 -8.98
C LEU A 115 1.07 -7.23 -8.91
N GLY A 116 0.09 -6.35 -8.70
CA GLY A 116 -1.32 -6.71 -8.67
C GLY A 116 -1.79 -7.45 -7.42
N ALA A 117 -0.89 -7.67 -6.46
CA ALA A 117 -1.22 -8.35 -5.19
C ALA A 117 -1.80 -7.41 -4.11
N GLY A 118 -2.02 -6.14 -4.40
CA GLY A 118 -2.51 -5.16 -3.41
C GLY A 118 -1.47 -4.75 -2.36
N LEU A 119 -0.18 -4.89 -2.67
CA LEU A 119 0.95 -4.64 -1.75
C LEU A 119 1.70 -3.33 -2.03
N SER A 120 1.07 -2.39 -2.72
CA SER A 120 1.58 -1.03 -3.03
C SER A 120 2.89 -1.00 -3.78
N SER A 121 2.96 -1.74 -4.88
CA SER A 121 4.12 -1.68 -5.79
C SER A 121 4.30 -0.30 -6.44
N SER A 122 3.23 0.46 -6.67
CA SER A 122 3.28 1.85 -7.17
C SER A 122 3.97 2.77 -6.16
N ALA A 123 3.52 2.78 -4.91
CA ALA A 123 4.13 3.60 -3.86
C ALA A 123 5.60 3.22 -3.61
N ALA A 124 5.94 1.92 -3.63
CA ALA A 124 7.34 1.49 -3.52
C ALA A 124 8.21 2.03 -4.67
N LEU A 125 7.68 2.04 -5.89
CA LEU A 125 8.35 2.63 -7.06
C LEU A 125 8.52 4.15 -6.90
N GLU A 126 7.45 4.86 -6.57
CA GLU A 126 7.49 6.32 -6.38
C GLU A 126 8.42 6.73 -5.24
N CYS A 127 8.31 6.08 -4.09
CA CYS A 127 9.12 6.39 -2.91
C CYS A 127 10.60 6.07 -3.12
N SER A 128 10.96 5.00 -3.86
CA SER A 128 12.36 4.70 -4.18
C SER A 128 12.98 5.81 -5.04
N VAL A 129 12.25 6.29 -6.06
CA VAL A 129 12.69 7.38 -6.93
C VAL A 129 12.75 8.71 -6.15
N ALA A 130 11.73 9.02 -5.35
CA ALA A 130 11.68 10.25 -4.56
C ALA A 130 12.82 10.30 -3.53
N THR A 131 13.10 9.20 -2.84
CA THR A 131 14.21 9.10 -1.89
C THR A 131 15.55 9.34 -2.59
N ALA A 132 15.78 8.70 -3.74
CA ALA A 132 17.00 8.90 -4.51
C ALA A 132 17.16 10.36 -4.96
N LEU A 133 16.12 10.97 -5.54
CA LEU A 133 16.16 12.36 -6.05
C LEU A 133 16.31 13.37 -4.92
N ASN A 134 15.60 13.19 -3.79
CA ASN A 134 15.74 14.07 -2.63
C ASN A 134 17.19 14.14 -2.12
N HIS A 135 17.85 12.99 -2.04
CA HIS A 135 19.26 12.91 -1.63
C HIS A 135 20.22 13.40 -2.72
N LEU A 136 20.01 13.03 -3.99
CA LEU A 136 20.91 13.36 -5.09
C LEU A 136 20.98 14.87 -5.35
N PHE A 137 19.84 15.55 -5.28
CA PHE A 137 19.72 16.97 -5.48
C PHE A 137 19.73 17.79 -4.18
N SER A 138 19.89 17.15 -3.02
CA SER A 138 19.87 17.81 -1.70
C SER A 138 18.63 18.70 -1.51
N LEU A 139 17.43 18.19 -1.89
CA LEU A 139 16.20 18.98 -1.87
C LEU A 139 15.72 19.31 -0.45
N GLY A 140 16.12 18.55 0.56
CA GLY A 140 15.83 18.81 1.97
C GLY A 140 14.39 18.53 2.40
N HIS A 141 13.61 17.79 1.59
CA HIS A 141 12.26 17.38 1.98
C HIS A 141 12.28 16.39 3.14
N SER A 142 11.35 16.54 4.10
CA SER A 142 11.06 15.57 5.13
C SER A 142 10.42 14.30 4.55
N LEU A 143 10.32 13.23 5.34
CA LEU A 143 9.62 12.01 4.89
C LEU A 143 8.12 12.26 4.67
N GLU A 144 7.53 13.12 5.50
CA GLU A 144 6.13 13.54 5.37
C GLU A 144 5.90 14.36 4.09
N ASP A 145 6.84 15.28 3.74
CA ASP A 145 6.78 16.02 2.48
C ASP A 145 6.89 15.09 1.28
N LEU A 146 7.83 14.12 1.33
CA LEU A 146 7.99 13.12 0.28
C LEU A 146 6.72 12.26 0.13
N ALA A 147 6.05 11.90 1.23
CA ALA A 147 4.79 11.17 1.18
C ALA A 147 3.70 11.97 0.44
N ARG A 148 3.56 13.26 0.75
CA ARG A 148 2.61 14.15 0.06
C ARG A 148 2.97 14.35 -1.42
N LEU A 149 4.26 14.51 -1.73
CA LEU A 149 4.73 14.73 -3.10
C LEU A 149 4.58 13.48 -3.97
N THR A 150 4.82 12.28 -3.42
CA THR A 150 4.60 11.02 -4.13
C THR A 150 3.11 10.70 -4.28
N GLN A 151 2.27 10.94 -3.27
CA GLN A 151 0.82 10.88 -3.42
C GLN A 151 0.31 11.84 -4.50
N ARG A 152 0.82 13.06 -4.52
CA ARG A 152 0.49 14.05 -5.57
C ARG A 152 0.87 13.53 -6.96
N ALA A 153 2.03 12.90 -7.10
CA ALA A 153 2.46 12.27 -8.35
C ALA A 153 1.45 11.21 -8.82
N GLU A 154 0.99 10.34 -7.93
CA GLU A 154 0.02 9.29 -8.25
C GLU A 154 -1.36 9.89 -8.60
N ASN A 155 -1.86 10.82 -7.79
CA ASN A 155 -3.20 11.41 -7.98
C ASN A 155 -3.28 12.36 -9.18
N GLU A 156 -2.36 13.32 -9.31
CA GLU A 156 -2.46 14.40 -10.29
C GLU A 156 -1.76 14.06 -11.61
N TYR A 157 -0.65 13.32 -11.57
CA TYR A 157 0.10 12.98 -12.78
C TYR A 157 -0.34 11.66 -13.39
N VAL A 158 -0.38 10.59 -12.58
CA VAL A 158 -0.82 9.27 -13.05
C VAL A 158 -2.34 9.21 -13.17
N GLY A 159 -3.08 9.96 -12.35
CA GLY A 159 -4.53 10.01 -12.36
C GLY A 159 -5.18 8.82 -11.64
N VAL A 160 -4.47 8.19 -10.72
CA VAL A 160 -4.99 7.12 -9.87
C VAL A 160 -5.30 7.72 -8.49
N PRO A 161 -6.57 7.84 -8.10
CA PRO A 161 -6.92 8.38 -6.79
C PRO A 161 -6.51 7.40 -5.70
N CYS A 162 -5.58 7.81 -4.84
CA CYS A 162 -5.15 7.04 -3.67
C CYS A 162 -5.20 7.89 -2.40
N GLY A 163 -5.24 7.24 -1.24
CA GLY A 163 -5.01 7.87 0.06
C GLY A 163 -3.52 8.10 0.32
N ILE A 164 -3.17 8.47 1.54
CA ILE A 164 -1.79 8.82 1.91
C ILE A 164 -1.02 7.66 2.55
N MET A 165 -1.70 6.58 2.92
CA MET A 165 -1.14 5.47 3.69
C MET A 165 0.05 4.81 3.01
N ASP A 166 -0.07 4.48 1.73
CA ASP A 166 0.88 3.65 1.00
C ASP A 166 2.27 4.30 0.90
N GLN A 167 2.30 5.57 0.52
CA GLN A 167 3.53 6.35 0.45
C GLN A 167 4.11 6.60 1.84
N SER A 168 3.25 6.89 2.83
CA SER A 168 3.69 7.14 4.21
C SER A 168 4.41 5.93 4.80
N VAL A 169 3.84 4.74 4.70
CA VAL A 169 4.47 3.54 5.26
C VAL A 169 5.71 3.14 4.46
N SER A 170 5.68 3.26 3.14
CA SER A 170 6.85 2.98 2.30
C SER A 170 8.07 3.85 2.68
N LEU A 171 7.83 5.09 3.13
CA LEU A 171 8.87 6.03 3.54
C LEU A 171 9.23 5.91 5.03
N MET A 172 8.24 5.83 5.93
CA MET A 172 8.40 6.08 7.37
C MET A 172 8.39 4.82 8.24
N ALA A 173 8.22 3.62 7.67
CA ALA A 173 8.21 2.39 8.46
C ALA A 173 9.55 2.09 9.12
N HIS A 174 9.49 1.43 10.29
CA HIS A 174 10.66 0.90 10.98
C HIS A 174 10.57 -0.63 11.11
N SER A 175 11.72 -1.29 11.01
CA SER A 175 11.82 -2.73 11.24
C SER A 175 11.23 -3.14 12.58
N GLY A 176 10.50 -4.25 12.63
CA GLY A 176 9.90 -4.80 13.87
C GLY A 176 8.66 -4.05 14.36
N SER A 177 8.13 -3.08 13.58
CA SER A 177 7.01 -2.26 14.01
C SER A 177 5.96 -2.09 12.91
N ALA A 178 4.70 -2.01 13.32
CA ALA A 178 3.64 -1.41 12.52
C ALA A 178 3.62 0.11 12.72
N LEU A 179 3.23 0.85 11.71
CA LEU A 179 3.16 2.30 11.72
C LEU A 179 1.72 2.74 12.00
N LEU A 180 1.42 3.19 13.23
CA LEU A 180 0.19 3.93 13.44
C LEU A 180 0.34 5.30 12.79
N LEU A 181 -0.44 5.54 11.75
CA LEU A 181 -0.47 6.80 11.01
C LEU A 181 -1.81 7.48 11.24
N ASP A 182 -1.79 8.73 11.67
CA ASP A 182 -2.92 9.64 11.60
C ASP A 182 -2.93 10.29 10.20
N CYS A 183 -3.91 9.94 9.36
CA CYS A 183 -3.96 10.43 7.98
C CYS A 183 -4.36 11.89 7.86
N ARG A 184 -4.79 12.54 8.96
CA ARG A 184 -5.16 13.97 9.00
C ARG A 184 -3.93 14.89 8.97
N ASP A 185 -2.93 14.58 9.78
CA ASP A 185 -1.76 15.44 9.97
C ASP A 185 -0.42 14.76 9.67
N LEU A 186 -0.45 13.47 9.36
CA LEU A 186 0.68 12.55 9.14
C LEU A 186 1.53 12.30 10.40
N SER A 187 1.00 12.57 11.57
CA SER A 187 1.66 12.14 12.80
C SER A 187 1.74 10.61 12.87
N THR A 188 2.87 10.11 13.36
CA THR A 188 3.17 8.67 13.36
C THR A 188 3.60 8.18 14.73
N ARG A 189 3.28 6.91 15.01
CA ARG A 189 3.79 6.16 16.14
C ARG A 189 4.13 4.74 15.73
N HIS A 190 5.33 4.26 16.06
CA HIS A 190 5.75 2.90 15.77
C HIS A 190 5.28 1.98 16.90
N ILE A 191 4.43 1.00 16.54
CA ILE A 191 3.86 0.01 17.47
C ILE A 191 4.61 -1.30 17.26
N ALA A 192 5.21 -1.84 18.30
CA ALA A 192 5.94 -3.11 18.20
C ALA A 192 5.04 -4.21 17.65
N PHE A 193 5.49 -4.87 16.59
CA PHE A 193 4.75 -5.93 15.90
C PHE A 193 5.67 -7.15 15.71
N ASP A 194 6.00 -7.80 16.84
CA ASP A 194 6.84 -8.99 16.90
C ASP A 194 5.98 -10.23 17.15
N VAL A 195 5.29 -10.68 16.11
CA VAL A 195 4.46 -11.90 16.16
C VAL A 195 5.33 -13.16 16.25
N ALA A 196 6.55 -13.11 15.71
CA ALA A 196 7.44 -14.26 15.66
C ALA A 196 7.88 -14.70 17.06
N SER A 197 8.15 -13.77 17.99
CA SER A 197 8.49 -14.09 19.38
C SER A 197 7.37 -14.82 20.13
N SER A 198 6.14 -14.73 19.64
CA SER A 198 4.96 -15.43 20.17
C SER A 198 4.62 -16.72 19.40
N GLY A 199 5.54 -17.17 18.53
CA GLY A 199 5.31 -18.37 17.69
C GLY A 199 4.23 -18.18 16.64
N LEU A 200 3.94 -16.93 16.27
CA LEU A 200 2.94 -16.57 15.26
C LEU A 200 3.60 -16.09 13.97
N GLU A 201 2.85 -16.13 12.90
CA GLU A 201 3.25 -15.68 11.59
C GLU A 201 2.09 -14.97 10.88
N LEU A 202 2.38 -14.00 10.05
CA LEU A 202 1.40 -13.39 9.17
C LEU A 202 1.55 -14.01 7.77
N LEU A 203 0.61 -14.87 7.42
CA LEU A 203 0.51 -15.47 6.10
C LEU A 203 -0.22 -14.51 5.17
N ILE A 204 0.37 -14.20 4.02
CA ILE A 204 -0.21 -13.39 2.97
C ILE A 204 -0.58 -14.33 1.82
N THR A 205 -1.85 -14.29 1.42
CA THR A 205 -2.41 -15.07 0.32
C THR A 205 -2.74 -14.13 -0.84
N ASP A 206 -1.92 -14.11 -1.88
CA ASP A 206 -2.25 -13.45 -3.15
C ASP A 206 -3.24 -14.35 -3.91
N THR A 207 -4.47 -13.90 -4.01
CA THR A 207 -5.57 -14.67 -4.63
C THR A 207 -5.44 -14.81 -6.14
N GLN A 208 -4.56 -14.06 -6.78
CA GLN A 208 -4.43 -13.97 -8.24
C GLN A 208 -5.72 -13.54 -8.95
N ALA A 209 -6.69 -13.03 -8.19
CA ALA A 209 -7.94 -12.50 -8.72
C ALA A 209 -7.73 -11.03 -9.13
N HIS A 210 -8.21 -10.72 -10.34
CA HIS A 210 -8.27 -9.37 -10.87
C HIS A 210 -9.67 -9.18 -11.46
N HIS A 211 -10.51 -8.45 -10.77
CA HIS A 211 -11.84 -8.13 -11.26
C HIS A 211 -11.81 -6.77 -11.96
N SER A 212 -12.39 -6.68 -13.16
CA SER A 212 -12.42 -5.48 -14.01
C SER A 212 -13.19 -4.29 -13.40
N LEU A 213 -13.81 -4.47 -12.23
CA LEU A 213 -14.48 -3.39 -11.49
C LEU A 213 -13.49 -2.49 -10.74
N THR A 214 -12.18 -2.76 -10.81
CA THR A 214 -11.15 -1.98 -10.11
C THR A 214 -11.06 -0.54 -10.58
N ASP A 215 -11.33 -0.25 -11.87
CA ASP A 215 -11.09 1.06 -12.47
C ASP A 215 -12.03 2.18 -11.98
N GLY A 216 -13.12 1.88 -11.29
CA GLY A 216 -14.04 2.86 -10.71
C GLY A 216 -14.43 2.58 -9.27
N GLY A 217 -14.21 1.36 -8.80
CA GLY A 217 -14.71 0.91 -7.50
C GLY A 217 -14.13 1.69 -6.32
N TYR A 218 -12.84 1.98 -6.34
CA TYR A 218 -12.17 2.76 -5.29
C TYR A 218 -12.66 4.22 -5.28
N ALA A 219 -12.71 4.86 -6.46
CA ALA A 219 -13.19 6.24 -6.59
C ALA A 219 -14.66 6.37 -6.15
N GLU A 220 -15.51 5.40 -6.46
CA GLU A 220 -16.91 5.37 -6.03
C GLU A 220 -17.04 5.29 -4.49
N ARG A 221 -16.20 4.49 -3.82
CA ARG A 221 -16.20 4.39 -2.36
C ARG A 221 -15.79 5.70 -1.71
N ARG A 222 -14.75 6.32 -2.21
CA ARG A 222 -14.29 7.64 -1.78
C ARG A 222 -15.38 8.71 -1.98
N ALA A 223 -15.96 8.79 -3.16
CA ALA A 223 -17.05 9.73 -3.48
C ALA A 223 -18.27 9.54 -2.54
N SER A 224 -18.58 8.30 -2.16
CA SER A 224 -19.65 8.01 -1.20
C SER A 224 -19.37 8.59 0.18
N CYS A 225 -18.13 8.45 0.67
CA CYS A 225 -17.72 9.05 1.95
C CYS A 225 -17.75 10.59 1.88
N GLU A 226 -17.28 11.18 0.79
CA GLU A 226 -17.33 12.63 0.54
C GLU A 226 -18.78 13.14 0.48
N SER A 227 -19.71 12.37 -0.11
CA SER A 227 -21.14 12.68 -0.14
C SER A 227 -21.75 12.73 1.28
N VAL A 228 -21.40 11.76 2.14
CA VAL A 228 -21.86 11.74 3.55
C VAL A 228 -21.35 12.97 4.30
N VAL A 229 -20.07 13.29 4.16
CA VAL A 229 -19.47 14.49 4.77
C VAL A 229 -20.21 15.76 4.36
N ALA A 230 -20.49 15.92 3.06
CA ALA A 230 -21.22 17.07 2.53
C ALA A 230 -22.66 17.14 3.05
N LYS A 231 -23.39 16.01 3.07
CA LYS A 231 -24.79 15.95 3.55
C LYS A 231 -24.93 16.24 5.02
N LEU A 232 -23.95 15.83 5.83
CA LEU A 232 -24.00 16.04 7.28
C LEU A 232 -23.34 17.35 7.71
N GLY A 233 -22.67 18.08 6.80
CA GLY A 233 -21.99 19.34 7.09
C GLY A 233 -20.84 19.19 8.08
N ILE A 234 -20.14 18.07 8.06
CA ILE A 234 -19.01 17.76 8.94
C ILE A 234 -17.67 17.88 8.18
N PRO A 235 -16.54 18.14 8.86
CA PRO A 235 -15.23 18.24 8.20
C PRO A 235 -14.74 16.92 7.60
N SER A 236 -14.97 15.81 8.29
CA SER A 236 -14.62 14.46 7.83
C SER A 236 -15.42 13.40 8.60
N LEU A 237 -15.39 12.14 8.13
CA LEU A 237 -16.04 11.02 8.84
C LEU A 237 -15.40 10.74 10.21
N ARG A 238 -14.20 11.24 10.46
CA ARG A 238 -13.53 11.13 11.76
C ARG A 238 -14.28 11.84 12.89
N GLU A 239 -15.03 12.89 12.58
CA GLU A 239 -15.83 13.63 13.58
C GLU A 239 -17.14 12.92 13.95
N LEU A 240 -17.46 11.84 13.23
CA LEU A 240 -18.74 11.17 13.37
C LEU A 240 -18.64 9.99 14.33
N THR A 241 -19.48 9.97 15.35
CA THR A 241 -19.71 8.81 16.20
C THR A 241 -20.76 7.89 15.60
N LEU A 242 -20.77 6.60 15.99
CA LEU A 242 -21.76 5.65 15.51
C LEU A 242 -23.20 6.10 15.88
N ASN A 243 -23.41 6.66 17.08
CA ASN A 243 -24.72 7.17 17.52
C ASN A 243 -25.21 8.35 16.66
N GLN A 244 -24.30 9.26 16.29
CA GLN A 244 -24.62 10.37 15.38
C GLN A 244 -24.93 9.88 13.97
N LEU A 245 -24.19 8.88 13.49
CA LEU A 245 -24.45 8.24 12.19
C LEU A 245 -25.86 7.61 12.18
N GLU A 246 -26.20 6.84 13.21
CA GLU A 246 -27.55 6.23 13.35
C GLU A 246 -28.66 7.31 13.40
N ALA A 247 -28.45 8.38 14.14
CA ALA A 247 -29.40 9.50 14.19
C ALA A 247 -29.58 10.21 12.83
N SER A 248 -28.58 10.13 11.97
CA SER A 248 -28.58 10.77 10.64
C SER A 248 -29.04 9.84 9.51
N ARG A 249 -29.45 8.61 9.83
CA ARG A 249 -29.76 7.57 8.83
C ARG A 249 -30.77 8.02 7.78
N ASN A 250 -31.75 8.80 8.14
CA ASN A 250 -32.79 9.31 7.23
C ASN A 250 -32.29 10.35 6.20
N LEU A 251 -31.08 10.89 6.37
CA LEU A 251 -30.44 11.84 5.45
C LEU A 251 -29.56 11.12 4.41
N LEU A 252 -29.29 9.82 4.61
CA LEU A 252 -28.34 9.03 3.84
C LEU A 252 -29.06 7.93 3.05
N THR A 253 -28.52 7.55 1.91
CA THR A 253 -28.88 6.30 1.26
C THR A 253 -28.33 5.11 2.07
N GLU A 254 -28.90 3.92 1.88
CA GLU A 254 -28.40 2.71 2.56
C GLU A 254 -26.92 2.47 2.27
N THR A 255 -26.49 2.69 1.02
CA THR A 255 -25.08 2.55 0.61
C THR A 255 -24.18 3.55 1.34
N GLU A 256 -24.57 4.81 1.41
CA GLU A 256 -23.80 5.86 2.13
C GLU A 256 -23.72 5.54 3.61
N PHE A 257 -24.84 5.12 4.20
CA PHE A 257 -24.90 4.74 5.62
C PHE A 257 -23.97 3.57 5.92
N CYS A 258 -24.01 2.48 5.13
CA CYS A 258 -23.14 1.32 5.32
C CYS A 258 -21.66 1.70 5.17
N ARG A 259 -21.31 2.50 4.15
CA ARG A 259 -19.92 2.93 3.93
C ARG A 259 -19.41 3.84 5.05
N ALA A 260 -20.25 4.78 5.53
CA ALA A 260 -19.90 5.60 6.68
C ALA A 260 -19.77 4.76 7.96
N ARG A 261 -20.64 3.75 8.16
CA ARG A 261 -20.55 2.82 9.29
C ARG A 261 -19.24 2.05 9.29
N HIS A 262 -18.82 1.55 8.13
CA HIS A 262 -17.48 0.95 8.00
C HIS A 262 -16.41 1.94 8.46
N ALA A 263 -16.35 3.14 7.90
CA ALA A 263 -15.31 4.12 8.20
C ALA A 263 -15.25 4.46 9.70
N VAL A 264 -16.38 4.77 10.31
CA VAL A 264 -16.47 5.11 11.74
C VAL A 264 -16.04 3.95 12.63
N THR A 265 -16.51 2.73 12.33
CA THR A 265 -16.17 1.55 13.14
C THR A 265 -14.76 1.05 12.90
N GLU A 266 -14.20 1.21 11.67
CA GLU A 266 -12.85 0.82 11.35
C GLU A 266 -11.83 1.72 12.07
N MET A 267 -12.06 3.03 12.15
CA MET A 267 -11.21 3.93 12.93
C MET A 267 -11.10 3.48 14.40
N LYS A 268 -12.21 3.05 14.98
CA LYS A 268 -12.20 2.49 16.34
C LYS A 268 -11.41 1.18 16.39
N ARG A 269 -11.63 0.26 15.44
CA ARG A 269 -10.90 -1.02 15.40
C ARG A 269 -9.39 -0.84 15.28
N VAL A 270 -8.91 0.18 14.57
CA VAL A 270 -7.48 0.50 14.50
C VAL A 270 -6.93 0.87 15.89
N MET A 271 -7.62 1.73 16.62
CA MET A 271 -7.18 2.13 17.96
C MET A 271 -7.24 0.97 18.98
N ASP A 272 -8.29 0.14 18.88
CA ASP A 272 -8.40 -1.09 19.67
C ASP A 272 -7.25 -2.07 19.30
N ALA A 273 -6.88 -2.19 18.01
CA ALA A 273 -5.77 -3.03 17.56
C ALA A 273 -4.42 -2.55 18.13
N VAL A 274 -4.20 -1.26 18.21
CA VAL A 274 -3.01 -0.70 18.87
C VAL A 274 -2.97 -1.14 20.33
N THR A 275 -4.08 -1.02 21.05
CA THR A 275 -4.17 -1.38 22.47
C THR A 275 -3.85 -2.87 22.70
N VAL A 276 -4.44 -3.76 21.90
CA VAL A 276 -4.20 -5.21 22.03
C VAL A 276 -2.79 -5.61 21.59
N LEU A 277 -2.19 -4.92 20.62
CA LEU A 277 -0.80 -5.13 20.23
C LEU A 277 0.17 -4.75 21.32
N GLU A 278 -0.03 -3.60 21.97
CA GLU A 278 0.80 -3.16 23.11
C GLU A 278 0.69 -4.14 24.29
N ALA A 279 -0.48 -4.78 24.45
CA ALA A 279 -0.71 -5.84 25.44
C ALA A 279 -0.22 -7.23 24.97
N LYS A 280 0.26 -7.37 23.72
CA LYS A 280 0.58 -8.66 23.06
C LYS A 280 -0.58 -9.65 23.04
N ASP A 281 -1.80 -9.14 22.98
CA ASP A 281 -3.03 -9.93 22.91
C ASP A 281 -3.39 -10.25 21.45
N PHE A 282 -2.70 -11.20 20.87
CA PHE A 282 -2.88 -11.61 19.49
C PHE A 282 -4.21 -12.33 19.22
N VAL A 283 -4.87 -12.87 20.24
CA VAL A 283 -6.20 -13.48 20.09
C VAL A 283 -7.23 -12.39 19.79
N ASN A 284 -7.26 -11.34 20.59
CA ASN A 284 -8.15 -10.21 20.35
C ASN A 284 -7.77 -9.42 19.09
N LEU A 285 -6.47 -9.32 18.73
CA LEU A 285 -6.07 -8.80 17.43
C LEU A 285 -6.73 -9.60 16.29
N GLY A 286 -6.68 -10.94 16.36
CA GLY A 286 -7.32 -11.80 15.36
C GLY A 286 -8.82 -11.54 15.24
N GLN A 287 -9.53 -11.34 16.35
CA GLN A 287 -10.95 -10.99 16.34
C GLN A 287 -11.22 -9.64 15.65
N LEU A 288 -10.36 -8.64 15.89
CA LEU A 288 -10.47 -7.33 15.21
C LEU A 288 -10.24 -7.45 13.70
N LEU A 289 -9.29 -8.29 13.26
CA LEU A 289 -9.08 -8.58 11.83
C LEU A 289 -10.35 -9.20 11.20
N ASN A 290 -10.98 -10.17 11.87
CA ASN A 290 -12.22 -10.80 11.40
C ASN A 290 -13.37 -9.78 11.31
N GLN A 291 -13.53 -8.93 12.31
CA GLN A 291 -14.55 -7.85 12.30
C GLN A 291 -14.31 -6.85 11.17
N SER A 292 -13.04 -6.48 10.92
CA SER A 292 -12.67 -5.61 9.81
C SER A 292 -13.03 -6.25 8.47
N HIS A 293 -12.73 -7.56 8.27
CA HIS A 293 -13.11 -8.26 7.05
C HIS A 293 -14.63 -8.30 6.83
N ALA A 294 -15.39 -8.62 7.86
CA ALA A 294 -16.85 -8.61 7.78
C ALA A 294 -17.39 -7.23 7.36
N SER A 295 -16.87 -6.15 7.95
CA SER A 295 -17.26 -4.78 7.59
C SER A 295 -16.85 -4.40 6.17
N LEU A 296 -15.66 -4.80 5.71
CA LEU A 296 -15.20 -4.59 4.33
C LEU A 296 -16.04 -5.34 3.30
N ARG A 297 -16.50 -6.56 3.65
CA ARG A 297 -17.36 -7.39 2.81
C ARG A 297 -18.79 -6.87 2.78
N ASP A 298 -19.40 -6.62 3.95
CA ASP A 298 -20.84 -6.43 4.11
C ASP A 298 -21.25 -4.96 4.06
N ASP A 299 -20.47 -4.06 4.68
CA ASP A 299 -20.74 -2.63 4.71
C ASP A 299 -20.09 -1.87 3.54
N TYR A 300 -18.81 -2.13 3.33
CA TYR A 300 -18.04 -1.39 2.31
C TYR A 300 -18.12 -2.01 0.92
N ASN A 301 -18.42 -3.29 0.86
CA ASN A 301 -18.62 -4.07 -0.35
C ASN A 301 -17.44 -3.99 -1.32
N VAL A 302 -16.22 -4.24 -0.78
CA VAL A 302 -14.96 -4.26 -1.54
C VAL A 302 -14.31 -5.64 -1.59
N SER A 303 -14.83 -6.63 -0.85
CA SER A 303 -14.33 -8.00 -0.95
C SER A 303 -14.87 -8.70 -2.21
N CYS A 304 -14.27 -9.84 -2.53
CA CYS A 304 -14.69 -10.69 -3.64
C CYS A 304 -14.72 -12.17 -3.22
N PRO A 305 -15.29 -13.06 -4.03
CA PRO A 305 -15.40 -14.50 -3.68
C PRO A 305 -14.07 -15.15 -3.36
N GLU A 306 -12.98 -14.79 -4.04
CA GLU A 306 -11.65 -15.35 -3.83
C GLU A 306 -11.06 -14.87 -2.49
N LEU A 307 -11.23 -13.58 -2.16
CA LEU A 307 -10.79 -13.02 -0.89
C LEU A 307 -11.56 -13.63 0.28
N ASN A 308 -12.88 -13.75 0.16
CA ASN A 308 -13.70 -14.43 1.17
C ASN A 308 -13.28 -15.88 1.34
N CYS A 309 -13.00 -16.60 0.24
CA CYS A 309 -12.52 -17.97 0.27
C CYS A 309 -11.20 -18.11 1.01
N ALA A 310 -10.23 -17.21 0.75
CA ALA A 310 -8.94 -17.22 1.43
C ALA A 310 -9.09 -16.99 2.94
N VAL A 311 -9.93 -16.03 3.34
CA VAL A 311 -10.20 -15.70 4.74
C VAL A 311 -10.90 -16.85 5.45
N ASP A 312 -12.02 -17.37 4.89
CA ASP A 312 -12.80 -18.45 5.50
C ASP A 312 -11.99 -19.75 5.66
N ALA A 313 -11.20 -20.10 4.63
CA ALA A 313 -10.34 -21.27 4.68
C ALA A 313 -9.22 -21.13 5.73
N SER A 314 -8.62 -19.95 5.85
CA SER A 314 -7.60 -19.67 6.86
C SER A 314 -8.16 -19.78 8.29
N ILE A 315 -9.36 -19.21 8.53
CA ILE A 315 -10.03 -19.29 9.83
C ILE A 315 -10.39 -20.73 10.15
N THR A 316 -10.92 -21.49 9.18
CA THR A 316 -11.28 -22.91 9.34
C THR A 316 -10.04 -23.76 9.68
N ALA A 317 -8.86 -23.40 9.15
CA ALA A 317 -7.59 -24.03 9.45
C ALA A 317 -6.96 -23.57 10.79
N GLY A 318 -7.65 -22.73 11.57
CA GLY A 318 -7.24 -22.33 12.91
C GLY A 318 -6.46 -21.02 12.99
N ALA A 319 -6.55 -20.16 11.99
CA ALA A 319 -6.03 -18.80 12.09
C ALA A 319 -6.73 -18.04 13.24
N LEU A 320 -5.97 -17.25 13.99
CA LEU A 320 -6.52 -16.38 15.04
C LEU A 320 -7.45 -15.32 14.44
N GLY A 321 -7.14 -14.87 13.24
CA GLY A 321 -7.96 -13.96 12.45
C GLY A 321 -7.40 -13.77 11.06
N ALA A 322 -8.27 -13.36 10.13
CA ALA A 322 -7.91 -13.13 8.74
C ALA A 322 -8.78 -12.02 8.12
N ARG A 323 -8.22 -11.30 7.12
CA ARG A 323 -8.92 -10.27 6.38
C ARG A 323 -8.30 -10.01 5.01
N MET A 324 -9.10 -9.43 4.12
CA MET A 324 -8.56 -8.86 2.88
C MET A 324 -7.64 -7.66 3.15
N VAL A 325 -6.73 -7.35 2.24
CA VAL A 325 -5.78 -6.23 2.31
C VAL A 325 -5.81 -5.40 1.03
N GLY A 326 -5.61 -4.09 1.18
CA GLY A 326 -5.57 -3.14 0.07
C GLY A 326 -6.96 -2.70 -0.39
N GLY A 327 -7.05 -2.23 -1.63
CA GLY A 327 -8.29 -1.67 -2.18
C GLY A 327 -9.43 -2.66 -2.41
N GLY A 328 -9.18 -3.96 -2.27
CA GLY A 328 -10.20 -4.98 -2.53
C GLY A 328 -10.38 -5.30 -4.02
N PHE A 329 -11.53 -5.87 -4.37
CA PHE A 329 -11.88 -6.35 -5.72
C PHE A 329 -10.89 -7.39 -6.28
N GLY A 330 -10.11 -8.04 -5.45
CA GLY A 330 -9.03 -8.97 -5.73
C GLY A 330 -7.81 -8.67 -4.86
N GLY A 331 -6.63 -9.07 -5.30
CA GLY A 331 -5.39 -8.89 -4.54
C GLY A 331 -5.21 -9.92 -3.44
N SER A 332 -4.83 -9.48 -2.24
CA SER A 332 -4.41 -10.39 -1.17
C SER A 332 -5.34 -10.39 0.05
N ALA A 333 -5.26 -11.49 0.80
CA ALA A 333 -5.73 -11.60 2.17
C ALA A 333 -4.54 -11.84 3.12
N ILE A 334 -4.67 -11.47 4.38
CA ILE A 334 -3.73 -11.81 5.46
C ILE A 334 -4.41 -12.70 6.49
N ALA A 335 -3.65 -13.61 7.07
CA ALA A 335 -4.08 -14.44 8.18
C ALA A 335 -3.01 -14.49 9.27
N LEU A 336 -3.39 -14.22 10.50
CA LEU A 336 -2.54 -14.38 11.68
C LEU A 336 -2.65 -15.83 12.16
N ILE A 337 -1.57 -16.58 12.00
CA ILE A 337 -1.55 -18.03 12.25
C ILE A 337 -0.43 -18.41 13.24
N LYS A 338 -0.53 -19.60 13.82
CA LYS A 338 0.64 -20.20 14.47
C LYS A 338 1.65 -20.62 13.40
N ALA A 339 2.91 -20.30 13.56
CA ALA A 339 3.97 -20.65 12.61
C ALA A 339 4.07 -22.17 12.36
N SER A 340 3.72 -23.00 13.35
CA SER A 340 3.63 -24.45 13.21
C SER A 340 2.50 -24.94 12.29
N HIS A 341 1.51 -24.09 11.98
CA HIS A 341 0.32 -24.45 11.15
C HIS A 341 0.39 -23.85 9.73
N THR A 342 1.50 -23.22 9.34
CA THR A 342 1.65 -22.56 8.04
C THR A 342 1.36 -23.49 6.88
N THR A 343 1.97 -24.69 6.87
CA THR A 343 1.77 -25.68 5.80
C THR A 343 0.32 -26.17 5.73
N GLU A 344 -0.30 -26.41 6.88
CA GLU A 344 -1.68 -26.85 6.97
C GLU A 344 -2.67 -25.78 6.49
N THR A 345 -2.43 -24.52 6.88
CA THR A 345 -3.26 -23.39 6.43
C THR A 345 -3.14 -23.18 4.92
N ILE A 346 -1.93 -23.26 4.37
CA ILE A 346 -1.70 -23.17 2.92
C ILE A 346 -2.49 -24.26 2.20
N ALA A 347 -2.35 -25.53 2.62
CA ALA A 347 -3.05 -26.64 2.00
C ALA A 347 -4.58 -26.49 2.07
N ALA A 348 -5.12 -25.97 3.19
CA ALA A 348 -6.53 -25.71 3.34
C ALA A 348 -7.05 -24.65 2.36
N VAL A 349 -6.30 -23.55 2.19
CA VAL A 349 -6.63 -22.47 1.24
C VAL A 349 -6.54 -22.98 -0.20
N GLU A 350 -5.45 -23.69 -0.56
CA GLU A 350 -5.30 -24.28 -1.91
C GLU A 350 -6.45 -25.20 -2.25
N LYS A 351 -6.83 -26.07 -1.32
CA LYS A 351 -7.97 -26.98 -1.49
C LYS A 351 -9.28 -26.21 -1.68
N ALA A 352 -9.55 -25.18 -0.87
CA ALA A 352 -10.76 -24.39 -0.98
C ALA A 352 -10.84 -23.64 -2.33
N PHE A 353 -9.70 -23.14 -2.85
CA PHE A 353 -9.62 -22.51 -4.16
C PHE A 353 -9.87 -23.52 -5.29
N ALA A 354 -9.26 -24.71 -5.19
CA ALA A 354 -9.48 -25.78 -6.18
C ALA A 354 -10.94 -26.24 -6.20
N ASP A 355 -11.56 -26.44 -5.04
CA ASP A 355 -12.97 -26.85 -4.91
C ASP A 355 -13.92 -25.82 -5.57
N LYS A 356 -13.58 -24.51 -5.50
CA LYS A 356 -14.34 -23.42 -6.14
C LYS A 356 -13.89 -23.13 -7.57
N ARG A 357 -12.88 -23.81 -8.09
CA ARG A 357 -12.28 -23.59 -9.42
C ARG A 357 -11.71 -22.18 -9.60
N PHE A 358 -11.22 -21.59 -8.53
CA PHE A 358 -10.47 -20.35 -8.60
C PHE A 358 -9.04 -20.61 -9.09
N LYS A 359 -8.36 -19.56 -9.54
CA LYS A 359 -6.95 -19.60 -9.90
C LYS A 359 -6.13 -19.96 -8.65
N SER A 360 -5.09 -20.79 -8.80
CA SER A 360 -4.23 -21.15 -7.67
C SER A 360 -3.62 -19.92 -7.02
N PRO A 361 -3.77 -19.74 -5.70
CA PRO A 361 -3.20 -18.59 -4.99
C PRO A 361 -1.69 -18.73 -4.82
N ARG A 362 -1.02 -17.64 -4.47
CA ARG A 362 0.39 -17.61 -4.07
C ARG A 362 0.47 -17.23 -2.60
N PHE A 363 1.47 -17.78 -1.93
CA PHE A 363 1.66 -17.55 -0.50
C PHE A 363 3.04 -17.00 -0.22
N PHE A 364 3.12 -16.12 0.73
CA PHE A 364 4.36 -15.62 1.30
C PHE A 364 4.12 -15.09 2.70
N THR A 365 5.20 -14.93 3.44
CA THR A 365 5.19 -14.36 4.79
C THR A 365 6.08 -13.14 4.81
N SER A 366 5.76 -12.18 5.62
CA SER A 366 6.57 -10.99 5.81
C SER A 366 6.58 -10.55 7.27
N LEU A 367 7.74 -10.09 7.70
CA LEU A 367 7.93 -9.37 8.96
C LEU A 367 8.06 -7.87 8.66
N PRO A 368 7.72 -7.02 9.64
CA PRO A 368 7.90 -5.58 9.50
C PRO A 368 9.34 -5.20 9.16
N SER A 369 9.50 -4.51 8.04
CA SER A 369 10.79 -4.09 7.50
C SER A 369 10.99 -2.58 7.59
N GLN A 370 12.23 -2.13 7.29
CA GLN A 370 12.60 -0.71 7.24
C GLN A 370 11.93 -0.03 6.04
N GLY A 371 11.54 1.23 6.21
CA GLY A 371 11.08 2.14 5.15
C GLY A 371 12.16 2.46 4.12
N ALA A 372 11.89 3.46 3.29
CA ALA A 372 12.80 3.85 2.22
C ALA A 372 14.16 4.32 2.75
N GLU A 373 15.22 3.95 2.02
CA GLU A 373 16.59 4.29 2.38
C GLU A 373 17.50 4.40 1.16
N VAL A 374 18.59 5.15 1.29
CA VAL A 374 19.68 5.18 0.34
C VAL A 374 20.55 3.95 0.60
N ILE A 375 20.74 3.12 -0.43
CA ILE A 375 21.52 1.88 -0.36
C ILE A 375 22.99 2.13 -0.72
N GLN A 376 23.23 2.97 -1.73
CA GLN A 376 24.57 3.26 -2.24
C GLN A 376 24.64 4.70 -2.78
N ARG A 377 25.79 5.35 -2.57
CA ARG A 377 26.17 6.61 -3.23
C ARG A 377 27.42 6.33 -4.08
N GLY A 378 27.43 6.88 -5.31
CA GLY A 378 28.56 6.78 -6.24
C GLY A 378 29.72 7.69 -5.86
#